data_11c11159db0a9ded6d3597eb7da07d38
#
_entry.id   11c11159db0a9ded6d3597eb7da07d38
#
_cell.length_a   1.000
_cell.length_b   1.000
_cell.length_c   1.000
_cell.angle_alpha   90.00
_cell.angle_beta   90.00
_cell.angle_gamma   90.00
#
_symmetry.space_group_name_H-M   'P 1'
#
loop_
_entity.id
_entity.type
_entity.pdbx_description
1 polymer ?
#
loop_
_entity_poly.entity_id
_entity_poly.type
_entity_poly.pdbx_seq_one_letter_code
_entity_poly.pdbx_strand_id
1 'polypeptide(L)'
;EAAAGKPKCLAELAGRTLLDRQLASLESCGVTDIALVGGFESGQLIARGHRVILNPRYAETNMVASLFCAEDFFKGHDLVVAYGDIVYEPRVLKALLSADSPAAVVVDRGWKEYWQGRFVDPLADAETLKIGPDGNLRELGKKPKDYSEIEAQYVGLFKIRADRTAALADAYRALDRHALYDGKTFDLMYMT
;
A
#
# COMPACT_ATOMS: atom_id res chain seq x y z
N GLU A 1 17.92 10.84 -1.40
CA GLU A 1 19.22 10.48 -2.06
C GLU A 1 19.47 8.97 -2.08
N ALA A 2 19.01 8.20 -1.09
CA ALA A 2 19.28 6.74 -1.00
C ALA A 2 18.73 5.89 -2.17
N ALA A 3 17.84 6.42 -2.99
CA ALA A 3 17.22 5.73 -4.12
C ALA A 3 17.55 6.36 -5.49
N ALA A 4 18.56 7.24 -5.59
CA ALA A 4 18.92 7.87 -6.84
C ALA A 4 19.24 6.82 -7.92
N GLY A 5 18.47 6.80 -9.03
CA GLY A 5 18.63 5.84 -10.12
C GLY A 5 18.18 4.40 -9.82
N LYS A 6 17.40 4.16 -8.72
CA LYS A 6 16.87 2.84 -8.38
C LYS A 6 15.39 2.93 -7.98
N PRO A 7 14.59 1.87 -8.20
CA PRO A 7 13.28 1.75 -7.55
C PRO A 7 13.41 1.89 -6.03
N LYS A 8 12.48 2.59 -5.38
CA LYS A 8 12.52 2.81 -3.92
C LYS A 8 12.64 1.51 -3.11
N CYS A 9 12.00 0.45 -3.55
CA CYS A 9 12.06 -0.87 -2.90
C CYS A 9 13.48 -1.50 -2.90
N LEU A 10 14.38 -1.00 -3.74
CA LEU A 10 15.78 -1.42 -3.76
C LEU A 10 16.69 -0.55 -2.87
N ALA A 11 16.15 0.40 -2.11
CA ALA A 11 16.89 1.07 -1.05
C ALA A 11 17.29 0.06 0.04
N GLU A 12 18.49 0.22 0.58
CA GLU A 12 19.02 -0.70 1.58
C GLU A 12 18.77 -0.21 3.00
N LEU A 13 18.38 -1.14 3.85
CA LEU A 13 18.25 -0.97 5.29
C LEU A 13 19.04 -2.10 5.98
N ALA A 14 20.08 -1.75 6.72
CA ALA A 14 20.96 -2.71 7.41
C ALA A 14 21.40 -3.89 6.50
N GLY A 15 21.96 -3.56 5.34
CA GLY A 15 22.58 -4.53 4.42
C GLY A 15 21.62 -5.38 3.58
N ARG A 16 20.30 -5.12 3.64
CA ARG A 16 19.31 -5.79 2.80
C ARG A 16 18.35 -4.78 2.20
N THR A 17 17.89 -5.00 0.97
CA THR A 17 16.91 -4.11 0.35
C THR A 17 15.56 -4.20 1.07
N LEU A 18 14.74 -3.14 0.95
CA LEU A 18 13.37 -3.14 1.48
C LEU A 18 12.58 -4.29 0.83
N LEU A 19 12.77 -4.51 -0.47
CA LEU A 19 12.14 -5.60 -1.21
C LEU A 19 12.52 -6.98 -0.64
N ASP A 20 13.80 -7.25 -0.41
CA ASP A 20 14.26 -8.55 0.14
C ASP A 20 13.65 -8.81 1.53
N ARG A 21 13.44 -7.75 2.33
CA ARG A 21 12.80 -7.86 3.64
C ARG A 21 11.33 -8.18 3.52
N GLN A 22 10.62 -7.53 2.60
CA GLN A 22 9.21 -7.81 2.35
C GLN A 22 9.01 -9.22 1.81
N LEU A 23 9.79 -9.64 0.81
CA LEU A 23 9.72 -10.99 0.24
C LEU A 23 9.94 -12.06 1.31
N ALA A 24 10.96 -11.89 2.16
CA ALA A 24 11.20 -12.82 3.27
C ALA A 24 10.03 -12.88 4.26
N SER A 25 9.37 -11.74 4.55
CA SER A 25 8.18 -11.71 5.40
C SER A 25 7.00 -12.43 4.75
N LEU A 26 6.75 -12.20 3.46
CA LEU A 26 5.69 -12.85 2.68
C LEU A 26 5.90 -14.37 2.64
N GLU A 27 7.09 -14.83 2.26
CA GLU A 27 7.46 -16.25 2.20
C GLU A 27 7.31 -16.94 3.56
N SER A 28 7.78 -16.30 4.64
CA SER A 28 7.66 -16.85 6.00
C SER A 28 6.20 -17.01 6.48
N CYS A 29 5.27 -16.32 5.82
CA CYS A 29 3.83 -16.42 6.07
C CYS A 29 3.10 -17.28 5.02
N GLY A 30 3.84 -17.96 4.11
CA GLY A 30 3.27 -18.84 3.10
C GLY A 30 2.71 -18.13 1.86
N VAL A 31 2.98 -16.84 1.69
CA VAL A 31 2.60 -16.08 0.48
C VAL A 31 3.69 -16.25 -0.56
N THR A 32 3.40 -17.00 -1.62
CA THR A 32 4.38 -17.40 -2.65
C THR A 32 4.05 -16.88 -4.05
N ASP A 33 2.77 -16.62 -4.35
CA ASP A 33 2.38 -16.02 -5.62
C ASP A 33 2.48 -14.49 -5.53
N ILE A 34 3.63 -13.95 -5.94
CA ILE A 34 4.00 -12.56 -5.76
C ILE A 34 4.27 -11.92 -7.13
N ALA A 35 3.69 -10.76 -7.37
CA ALA A 35 4.03 -9.90 -8.50
C ALA A 35 4.42 -8.50 -8.00
N LEU A 36 5.42 -7.92 -8.62
CA LEU A 36 5.80 -6.52 -8.38
C LEU A 36 5.17 -5.66 -9.45
N VAL A 37 4.54 -4.56 -9.05
CA VAL A 37 4.11 -3.56 -10.02
C VAL A 37 5.17 -2.48 -10.07
N GLY A 38 5.78 -2.28 -11.23
CA GLY A 38 6.90 -1.39 -11.43
C GLY A 38 6.68 -0.39 -12.56
N GLY A 39 7.41 0.71 -12.48
CA GLY A 39 7.47 1.73 -13.52
C GLY A 39 8.90 2.24 -13.65
N PHE A 40 9.29 3.18 -12.78
CA PHE A 40 10.64 3.73 -12.77
C PHE A 40 11.71 2.64 -12.59
N GLU A 41 12.66 2.58 -13.54
CA GLU A 41 13.80 1.64 -13.49
C GLU A 41 13.43 0.18 -13.23
N SER A 42 12.22 -0.24 -13.63
CA SER A 42 11.70 -1.60 -13.40
C SER A 42 12.54 -2.70 -14.05
N GLY A 43 13.37 -2.37 -15.02
CA GLY A 43 14.38 -3.29 -15.58
C GLY A 43 15.32 -3.88 -14.52
N GLN A 44 15.61 -3.12 -13.45
CA GLN A 44 16.42 -3.63 -12.34
C GLN A 44 15.72 -4.71 -11.52
N LEU A 45 14.39 -4.71 -11.45
CA LEU A 45 13.58 -5.74 -10.79
C LEU A 45 13.49 -7.00 -11.66
N ILE A 46 13.28 -6.81 -12.97
CA ILE A 46 13.27 -7.91 -13.96
C ILE A 46 14.63 -8.63 -13.98
N ALA A 47 15.72 -7.88 -13.98
CA ALA A 47 17.07 -8.43 -13.97
C ALA A 47 17.38 -9.28 -12.72
N ARG A 48 16.64 -9.08 -11.63
CA ARG A 48 16.72 -9.90 -10.40
C ARG A 48 15.81 -11.13 -10.41
N GLY A 49 15.13 -11.40 -11.53
CA GLY A 49 14.28 -12.58 -11.70
C GLY A 49 12.86 -12.43 -11.11
N HIS A 50 12.43 -11.23 -10.74
CA HIS A 50 11.08 -11.02 -10.22
C HIS A 50 10.04 -10.97 -11.35
N ARG A 51 8.82 -11.46 -11.06
CA ARG A 51 7.64 -11.24 -11.91
C ARG A 51 7.23 -9.79 -11.78
N VAL A 52 7.41 -9.01 -12.84
CA VAL A 52 7.12 -7.57 -12.87
C VAL A 52 5.98 -7.30 -13.84
N ILE A 53 4.96 -6.60 -13.36
CA ILE A 53 3.87 -6.03 -14.14
C ILE A 53 4.18 -4.54 -14.31
N LEU A 54 4.20 -4.06 -15.54
CA LEU A 54 4.60 -2.69 -15.82
C LEU A 54 3.40 -1.75 -15.81
N ASN A 55 3.55 -0.63 -15.09
CA ASN A 55 2.73 0.55 -15.32
C ASN A 55 3.48 1.48 -16.29
N PRO A 56 3.14 1.53 -17.59
CA PRO A 56 3.84 2.39 -18.55
C PRO A 56 3.61 3.88 -18.30
N ARG A 57 2.57 4.22 -17.53
CA ARG A 57 2.20 5.60 -17.18
C ARG A 57 2.56 5.99 -15.75
N TYR A 58 3.53 5.31 -15.15
CA TYR A 58 3.92 5.53 -13.74
C TYR A 58 4.27 6.99 -13.41
N ALA A 59 4.83 7.74 -14.37
CA ALA A 59 5.18 9.15 -14.18
C ALA A 59 3.97 10.10 -14.16
N GLU A 60 2.82 9.64 -14.67
CA GLU A 60 1.59 10.41 -14.84
C GLU A 60 0.47 9.95 -13.91
N THR A 61 0.63 8.82 -13.22
CA THR A 61 -0.40 8.17 -12.41
C THR A 61 0.08 7.91 -10.99
N ASN A 62 -0.83 7.55 -10.08
CA ASN A 62 -0.55 7.20 -8.71
C ASN A 62 -0.53 5.67 -8.47
N MET A 63 -0.44 5.26 -7.19
CA MET A 63 -0.38 3.85 -6.78
C MET A 63 -1.66 3.07 -7.14
N VAL A 64 -2.83 3.73 -7.18
CA VAL A 64 -4.10 3.06 -7.55
C VAL A 64 -4.05 2.60 -9.00
N ALA A 65 -3.65 3.48 -9.93
CA ALA A 65 -3.49 3.11 -11.32
C ALA A 65 -2.44 1.99 -11.49
N SER A 66 -1.36 2.02 -10.72
CA SER A 66 -0.36 0.96 -10.71
C SER A 66 -0.97 -0.37 -10.25
N LEU A 67 -1.74 -0.38 -9.16
CA LEU A 67 -2.43 -1.58 -8.68
C LEU A 67 -3.30 -2.22 -9.78
N PHE A 68 -4.07 -1.42 -10.50
CA PHE A 68 -4.97 -1.91 -11.56
C PHE A 68 -4.26 -2.32 -12.85
N CYS A 69 -2.98 -2.03 -13.03
CA CYS A 69 -2.19 -2.71 -14.06
C CYS A 69 -2.05 -4.22 -13.77
N ALA A 70 -2.18 -4.62 -12.52
CA ALA A 70 -2.13 -6.02 -12.06
C ALA A 70 -3.53 -6.64 -11.86
N GLU A 71 -4.60 -6.09 -12.43
CA GLU A 71 -5.98 -6.56 -12.21
C GLU A 71 -6.17 -8.04 -12.50
N ASP A 72 -5.49 -8.58 -13.51
CA ASP A 72 -5.55 -10.00 -13.82
C ASP A 72 -5.03 -10.91 -12.69
N PHE A 73 -4.24 -10.34 -11.77
CA PHE A 73 -3.72 -11.02 -10.59
C PHE A 73 -4.75 -11.14 -9.44
N PHE A 74 -5.87 -10.43 -9.51
CA PHE A 74 -6.87 -10.40 -8.43
C PHE A 74 -7.78 -11.62 -8.37
N LYS A 75 -7.74 -12.52 -9.36
CA LYS A 75 -8.75 -13.55 -9.56
C LYS A 75 -8.56 -14.76 -8.64
N GLY A 76 -9.61 -15.06 -7.84
CA GLY A 76 -9.76 -16.36 -7.17
C GLY A 76 -9.07 -16.51 -5.81
N HIS A 77 -8.33 -15.51 -5.35
CA HIS A 77 -7.57 -15.55 -4.10
C HIS A 77 -7.72 -14.26 -3.30
N ASP A 78 -7.44 -14.32 -2.00
CA ASP A 78 -7.24 -13.12 -1.21
C ASP A 78 -6.08 -12.32 -1.79
N LEU A 79 -6.29 -11.02 -1.95
CA LEU A 79 -5.29 -10.10 -2.46
C LEU A 79 -4.62 -9.37 -1.30
N VAL A 80 -3.31 -9.51 -1.17
CA VAL A 80 -2.49 -8.68 -0.29
C VAL A 80 -1.74 -7.66 -1.12
N VAL A 81 -1.84 -6.40 -0.76
CA VAL A 81 -1.14 -5.28 -1.40
C VAL A 81 -0.20 -4.63 -0.40
N ALA A 82 1.05 -4.45 -0.80
CA ALA A 82 2.06 -3.76 -0.01
C ALA A 82 2.75 -2.68 -0.83
N TYR A 83 2.94 -1.50 -0.25
CA TYR A 83 3.78 -0.47 -0.86
C TYR A 83 5.25 -0.94 -0.88
N GLY A 84 5.97 -0.58 -1.93
CA GLY A 84 7.34 -1.06 -2.16
C GLY A 84 8.39 -0.48 -1.20
N ASP A 85 8.06 0.54 -0.44
CA ASP A 85 8.98 1.28 0.43
C ASP A 85 8.68 1.13 1.93
N ILE A 86 7.91 0.11 2.31
CA ILE A 86 7.62 -0.23 3.70
C ILE A 86 8.41 -1.44 4.17
N VAL A 87 8.54 -1.56 5.50
CA VAL A 87 9.08 -2.75 6.18
C VAL A 87 8.18 -3.11 7.33
N TYR A 88 7.87 -4.37 7.48
CA TYR A 88 7.03 -4.90 8.56
C TYR A 88 7.50 -6.27 9.01
N GLU A 89 7.23 -6.59 10.26
CA GLU A 89 7.53 -7.90 10.81
C GLU A 89 6.51 -8.96 10.35
N PRO A 90 6.90 -10.25 10.24
CA PRO A 90 5.98 -11.33 9.87
C PRO A 90 4.72 -11.41 10.74
N ARG A 91 4.78 -10.99 12.03
CA ARG A 91 3.60 -10.98 12.91
C ARG A 91 2.50 -10.03 12.42
N VAL A 92 2.88 -8.90 11.81
CA VAL A 92 1.94 -7.92 11.25
C VAL A 92 1.22 -8.53 10.05
N LEU A 93 1.97 -9.17 9.16
CA LEU A 93 1.40 -9.85 8.01
C LEU A 93 0.50 -11.02 8.42
N LYS A 94 0.90 -11.83 9.41
CA LYS A 94 0.07 -12.92 9.94
C LYS A 94 -1.27 -12.41 10.49
N ALA A 95 -1.26 -11.30 11.22
CA ALA A 95 -2.47 -10.67 11.73
C ALA A 95 -3.39 -10.22 10.57
N LEU A 96 -2.83 -9.59 9.53
CA LEU A 96 -3.57 -9.18 8.34
C LEU A 96 -4.16 -10.38 7.59
N LEU A 97 -3.39 -11.45 7.38
CA LEU A 97 -3.85 -12.66 6.69
C LEU A 97 -4.99 -13.34 7.45
N SER A 98 -4.96 -13.30 8.79
CA SER A 98 -5.98 -13.90 9.66
C SER A 98 -7.26 -13.06 9.79
N ALA A 99 -7.26 -11.81 9.31
CA ALA A 99 -8.45 -10.96 9.37
C ALA A 99 -9.52 -11.48 8.41
N ASP A 100 -10.74 -11.74 8.92
CA ASP A 100 -11.88 -12.26 8.14
C ASP A 100 -12.76 -11.14 7.55
N SER A 101 -12.33 -9.90 7.65
CA SER A 101 -13.02 -8.74 7.07
C SER A 101 -12.98 -8.77 5.55
N PRO A 102 -14.00 -8.25 4.85
CA PRO A 102 -14.00 -8.09 3.39
C PRO A 102 -12.80 -7.31 2.86
N ALA A 103 -12.40 -6.29 3.62
CA ALA A 103 -11.15 -5.53 3.45
C ALA A 103 -10.53 -5.28 4.83
N ALA A 104 -9.22 -5.36 4.91
CA ALA A 104 -8.47 -5.07 6.14
C ALA A 104 -7.23 -4.23 5.81
N VAL A 105 -6.96 -3.21 6.60
CA VAL A 105 -5.80 -2.34 6.46
C VAL A 105 -4.92 -2.40 7.70
N VAL A 106 -3.62 -2.29 7.52
CA VAL A 106 -2.68 -2.19 8.63
C VAL A 106 -2.47 -0.73 8.97
N VAL A 107 -2.58 -0.43 10.27
CA VAL A 107 -2.40 0.93 10.80
C VAL A 107 -1.41 0.93 11.95
N ASP A 108 -0.66 2.02 12.10
CA ASP A 108 0.26 2.26 13.21
C ASP A 108 -0.38 3.24 14.22
N ARG A 109 -0.69 2.75 15.43
CA ARG A 109 -1.18 3.57 16.53
C ARG A 109 -0.07 4.35 17.25
N GLY A 110 1.19 3.90 17.10
CA GLY A 110 2.39 4.57 17.60
C GLY A 110 2.94 5.67 16.70
N TRP A 111 2.26 5.96 15.61
CA TRP A 111 2.68 6.86 14.53
C TRP A 111 3.21 8.21 15.00
N LYS A 112 2.63 8.80 16.03
CA LYS A 112 2.91 10.18 16.45
C LYS A 112 4.37 10.38 16.87
N GLU A 113 4.89 9.48 17.69
CA GLU A 113 6.28 9.52 18.12
C GLU A 113 7.24 9.38 16.94
N TYR A 114 6.90 8.47 16.02
CA TYR A 114 7.69 8.25 14.82
C TYR A 114 7.68 9.47 13.89
N TRP A 115 6.51 10.10 13.67
CA TRP A 115 6.39 11.31 12.84
C TRP A 115 7.10 12.51 13.46
N GLN A 116 7.05 12.67 14.79
CA GLN A 116 7.79 13.71 15.50
C GLN A 116 9.31 13.59 15.33
N GLY A 117 9.82 12.38 15.17
CA GLY A 117 11.23 12.15 14.87
C GLY A 117 11.63 12.45 13.41
N ARG A 118 10.66 12.53 12.49
CA ARG A 118 10.89 12.72 11.05
C ARG A 118 10.57 14.11 10.53
N PHE A 119 9.57 14.76 11.10
CA PHE A 119 9.01 16.03 10.59
C PHE A 119 9.02 17.11 11.65
N VAL A 120 9.33 18.34 11.25
CA VAL A 120 9.20 19.52 12.11
C VAL A 120 7.74 19.76 12.48
N ASP A 121 6.84 19.56 11.53
CA ASP A 121 5.39 19.58 11.73
C ASP A 121 4.78 18.25 11.25
N PRO A 122 4.48 17.31 12.15
CA PRO A 122 3.86 16.03 11.80
C PRO A 122 2.51 16.17 11.09
N LEU A 123 1.72 17.21 11.36
CA LEU A 123 0.44 17.43 10.71
C LEU A 123 0.60 17.79 9.22
N ALA A 124 1.77 18.28 8.82
CA ALA A 124 2.04 18.59 7.41
C ALA A 124 2.01 17.36 6.50
N ASP A 125 2.36 16.18 7.03
CA ASP A 125 2.43 14.91 6.29
C ASP A 125 1.33 13.91 6.69
N ALA A 126 0.81 14.00 7.92
CA ALA A 126 -0.19 13.08 8.43
C ALA A 126 -1.55 13.23 7.73
N GLU A 127 -2.32 12.14 7.77
CA GLU A 127 -3.67 12.05 7.24
C GLU A 127 -4.67 11.70 8.35
N THR A 128 -5.94 12.10 8.17
CA THR A 128 -7.00 11.68 9.10
C THR A 128 -7.16 10.18 9.07
N LEU A 129 -7.41 9.59 10.24
CA LEU A 129 -7.83 8.20 10.36
C LEU A 129 -8.70 8.04 11.60
N LYS A 130 -9.93 7.57 11.40
CA LYS A 130 -10.88 7.32 12.48
C LYS A 130 -11.40 5.89 12.44
N ILE A 131 -11.44 5.27 13.61
CA ILE A 131 -11.87 3.88 13.80
C ILE A 131 -13.15 3.89 14.64
N GLY A 132 -14.18 3.20 14.18
CA GLY A 132 -15.42 3.07 14.94
C GLY A 132 -15.27 2.13 16.13
N PRO A 133 -16.25 2.11 17.05
CA PRO A 133 -16.26 1.23 18.23
C PRO A 133 -16.31 -0.26 17.85
N ASP A 134 -16.73 -0.58 16.64
CA ASP A 134 -16.72 -1.91 16.03
C ASP A 134 -15.37 -2.30 15.39
N GLY A 135 -14.36 -1.43 15.50
CA GLY A 135 -13.04 -1.63 14.89
C GLY A 135 -12.97 -1.33 13.38
N ASN A 136 -14.09 -0.94 12.78
CA ASN A 136 -14.12 -0.62 11.36
C ASN A 136 -13.61 0.79 11.09
N LEU A 137 -12.90 0.96 9.98
CA LEU A 137 -12.45 2.25 9.49
C LEU A 137 -13.66 3.13 9.13
N ARG A 138 -13.66 4.39 9.58
CA ARG A 138 -14.71 5.37 9.31
C ARG A 138 -14.24 6.51 8.45
N GLU A 139 -12.99 6.88 8.58
CA GLU A 139 -12.37 7.94 7.79
C GLU A 139 -10.88 7.66 7.61
N LEU A 140 -10.37 7.97 6.43
CA LEU A 140 -8.96 7.85 6.06
C LEU A 140 -8.62 8.85 4.96
N GLY A 141 -7.44 9.46 5.03
CA GLY A 141 -6.80 10.10 3.88
C GLY A 141 -7.09 11.59 3.70
N LYS A 142 -7.87 12.24 4.58
CA LYS A 142 -8.07 13.69 4.51
C LYS A 142 -6.94 14.44 5.20
N LYS A 143 -6.79 15.72 4.89
CA LYS A 143 -5.87 16.59 5.61
C LYS A 143 -6.42 16.89 7.01
N PRO A 144 -5.72 16.50 8.09
CA PRO A 144 -6.17 16.78 9.45
C PRO A 144 -6.00 18.26 9.81
N LYS A 145 -6.89 18.77 10.65
CA LYS A 145 -6.78 20.09 11.25
C LYS A 145 -5.98 20.06 12.55
N ASP A 146 -6.10 18.94 13.27
CA ASP A 146 -5.40 18.73 14.52
C ASP A 146 -5.20 17.22 14.79
N TYR A 147 -4.44 16.91 15.86
CA TYR A 147 -4.12 15.54 16.23
C TYR A 147 -5.31 14.68 16.67
N SER A 148 -6.45 15.27 17.07
CA SER A 148 -7.64 14.52 17.48
C SER A 148 -8.33 13.81 16.32
N GLU A 149 -8.00 14.20 15.09
CA GLU A 149 -8.52 13.57 13.86
C GLU A 149 -7.70 12.35 13.41
N ILE A 150 -6.64 11.99 14.19
CA ILE A 150 -5.69 10.97 13.80
C ILE A 150 -5.54 9.92 14.91
N GLU A 151 -6.31 8.84 14.85
CA GLU A 151 -6.21 7.73 15.81
C GLU A 151 -5.04 6.77 15.49
N ALA A 152 -4.62 6.72 14.23
CA ALA A 152 -3.53 5.91 13.71
C ALA A 152 -3.08 6.45 12.34
N GLN A 153 -2.02 5.89 11.76
CA GLN A 153 -1.63 6.15 10.37
C GLN A 153 -1.64 4.85 9.55
N TYR A 154 -2.10 4.93 8.32
CA TYR A 154 -2.03 3.84 7.37
C TYR A 154 -0.58 3.61 6.93
N VAL A 155 -0.15 2.36 6.86
CA VAL A 155 1.25 2.01 6.59
C VAL A 155 1.52 1.48 5.18
N GLY A 156 0.53 1.47 4.29
CA GLY A 156 0.71 0.96 2.93
C GLY A 156 0.62 -0.57 2.82
N LEU A 157 -0.10 -1.23 3.71
CA LEU A 157 -0.31 -2.68 3.69
C LEU A 157 -1.79 -2.99 3.95
N PHE A 158 -2.44 -3.72 3.03
CA PHE A 158 -3.84 -4.12 3.18
C PHE A 158 -4.15 -5.46 2.51
N LYS A 159 -5.31 -6.02 2.85
CA LYS A 159 -5.87 -7.24 2.26
C LYS A 159 -7.30 -6.99 1.77
N ILE A 160 -7.62 -7.55 0.61
CA ILE A 160 -8.97 -7.69 0.09
C ILE A 160 -9.28 -9.18 -0.01
N ARG A 161 -10.40 -9.61 0.56
CA ARG A 161 -10.83 -10.99 0.51
C ARG A 161 -11.25 -11.39 -0.92
N ALA A 162 -11.01 -12.64 -1.31
CA ALA A 162 -11.22 -13.16 -2.66
C ALA A 162 -12.60 -12.83 -3.25
N ASP A 163 -13.67 -12.93 -2.44
CA ASP A 163 -15.05 -12.64 -2.86
C ASP A 163 -15.33 -11.14 -3.07
N ARG A 164 -14.37 -10.26 -2.78
CA ARG A 164 -14.49 -8.79 -2.91
C ARG A 164 -13.56 -8.19 -3.95
N THR A 165 -12.62 -8.93 -4.49
CA THR A 165 -11.69 -8.43 -5.50
C THR A 165 -12.39 -7.97 -6.78
N ALA A 166 -13.46 -8.66 -7.19
CA ALA A 166 -14.28 -8.22 -8.33
C ALA A 166 -15.00 -6.90 -8.05
N ALA A 167 -15.58 -6.75 -6.84
CA ALA A 167 -16.24 -5.50 -6.44
C ALA A 167 -15.25 -4.31 -6.39
N LEU A 168 -14.01 -4.55 -5.95
CA LEU A 168 -12.94 -3.54 -6.00
C LEU A 168 -12.66 -3.10 -7.44
N ALA A 169 -12.56 -4.06 -8.37
CA ALA A 169 -12.32 -3.76 -9.78
C ALA A 169 -13.49 -3.01 -10.42
N ASP A 170 -14.73 -3.39 -10.10
CA ASP A 170 -15.92 -2.72 -10.60
C ASP A 170 -16.03 -1.30 -10.04
N ALA A 171 -15.75 -1.09 -8.77
CA ALA A 171 -15.69 0.25 -8.17
C ALA A 171 -14.66 1.14 -8.87
N TYR A 172 -13.46 0.63 -9.13
CA TYR A 172 -12.42 1.37 -9.87
C TYR A 172 -12.87 1.75 -11.29
N ARG A 173 -13.55 0.83 -12.00
CA ARG A 173 -14.07 1.12 -13.35
C ARG A 173 -15.20 2.14 -13.35
N ALA A 174 -16.01 2.15 -12.30
CA ALA A 174 -17.14 3.07 -12.13
C ALA A 174 -16.72 4.48 -11.71
N LEU A 175 -15.46 4.71 -11.33
CA LEU A 175 -14.97 6.03 -10.95
C LEU A 175 -15.12 7.03 -12.09
N ASP A 176 -15.68 8.20 -11.79
CA ASP A 176 -15.66 9.35 -12.69
C ASP A 176 -14.24 9.92 -12.73
N ARG A 177 -13.49 9.50 -13.72
CA ARG A 177 -12.08 9.86 -13.90
C ARG A 177 -11.85 11.34 -14.19
N HIS A 178 -12.88 12.07 -14.60
CA HIS A 178 -12.80 13.51 -14.87
C HIS A 178 -13.11 14.34 -13.62
N ALA A 179 -14.08 13.90 -12.81
CA ALA A 179 -14.53 14.63 -11.63
C ALA A 179 -13.82 14.18 -10.34
N LEU A 180 -13.55 12.86 -10.17
CA LEU A 180 -13.02 12.29 -8.93
C LEU A 180 -11.64 11.66 -9.09
N TYR A 181 -11.31 11.16 -10.28
CA TYR A 181 -10.08 10.41 -10.51
C TYR A 181 -9.42 10.75 -11.84
N ASP A 182 -8.29 11.42 -11.76
CA ASP A 182 -7.44 11.76 -12.91
C ASP A 182 -6.22 10.81 -13.10
N GLY A 183 -6.11 9.78 -12.29
CA GLY A 183 -4.98 8.83 -12.27
C GLY A 183 -3.78 9.30 -11.45
N LYS A 184 -3.79 10.52 -10.92
CA LYS A 184 -2.70 11.11 -10.12
C LYS A 184 -3.10 11.41 -8.69
N THR A 185 -4.25 12.03 -8.52
CA THR A 185 -4.71 12.60 -7.25
C THR A 185 -5.59 11.66 -6.45
N PHE A 186 -6.23 10.68 -7.11
CA PHE A 186 -7.06 9.72 -6.42
C PHE A 186 -6.20 8.62 -5.78
N ASP A 187 -6.30 8.51 -4.48
CA ASP A 187 -5.58 7.52 -3.68
C ASP A 187 -6.48 6.32 -3.34
N LEU A 188 -5.88 5.14 -3.14
CA LEU A 188 -6.60 3.92 -2.75
C LEU A 188 -7.45 4.13 -1.48
N MET A 189 -7.04 5.02 -0.61
CA MET A 189 -7.74 5.39 0.63
C MET A 189 -9.16 5.90 0.42
N TYR A 190 -9.47 6.45 -0.74
CA TYR A 190 -10.81 6.94 -1.08
C TYR A 190 -11.73 5.85 -1.65
N MET A 191 -11.22 4.64 -1.87
CA MET A 191 -12.00 3.51 -2.39
C MET A 191 -12.59 2.63 -1.30
N THR A 192 -12.25 2.86 -0.04
CA THR A 192 -12.73 2.11 1.12
C THR A 192 -13.90 2.82 1.79
#